data_4544a0019f1d35b9a607466967a96981
#
_entry.id   4544a0019f1d35b9a607466967a96981
#
_cell.length_a   1.000
_cell.length_b   1.000
_cell.length_c   1.000
_cell.angle_alpha   90.00
_cell.angle_beta   90.00
_cell.angle_gamma   90.00
#
_symmetry.space_group_name_H-M   'P 1'
#
loop_
_entity.id
_entity.type
_entity.pdbx_description
1 polymer ?
#
loop_
_entity_poly.entity_id
_entity_poly.type
_entity_poly.pdbx_seq_one_letter_code
_entity_poly.pdbx_strand_id
1 'polypeptide(L)'
;MDSFAYREGCLHAEQVDLQQLANQHGTPLYVYSRATLERHWHAFDRALGEHPHLVCYAVKANSNLAVLALLARLGSGFDIVSGGELARVIRAGGDPSKVVFSGVGKSSAEMEQALQAGIRCFNIESTAELLRLDAVAAAHGISAPVSVRVNPDVDARTHPYISTGLKENKFGIDTRSALEVYQRAAEAGHLRVAGIDCHIGSQLTEIAPFVDALDRVLELVGRIEAQGIVVHHLDLGGGLGVRYRDEHPPSPEQYMRPIMARLANSNKEILIEPGRAIAANAGVLLTQVQYLKESAHKNFAIVDAAMNDLIRPALYGAWQDIVPVRERADAMKVYDIVGPVCETGDFLGKDRQLTLAPGDLLAVRSAGAYG
;
A
#
# COMPACT_ATOMS: atom_id res chain seq x y z
N MET A 1 -14.44 9.35 -3.71
CA MET A 1 -15.51 8.46 -4.22
C MET A 1 -14.88 7.50 -5.22
N ASP A 2 -15.27 6.23 -5.20
CA ASP A 2 -14.90 5.27 -6.24
C ASP A 2 -15.84 5.37 -7.45
N SER A 3 -15.55 4.61 -8.50
CA SER A 3 -16.34 4.60 -9.74
C SER A 3 -17.22 3.35 -9.86
N PHE A 4 -17.69 2.82 -8.72
CA PHE A 4 -18.64 1.72 -8.66
C PHE A 4 -20.01 2.25 -8.24
N ALA A 5 -20.99 2.19 -9.14
CA ALA A 5 -22.33 2.75 -8.92
C ALA A 5 -23.41 1.88 -9.54
N TYR A 6 -24.59 1.86 -8.90
CA TYR A 6 -25.76 1.21 -9.49
C TYR A 6 -26.32 2.03 -10.65
N ARG A 7 -26.70 1.34 -11.72
CA ARG A 7 -27.46 1.84 -12.86
C ARG A 7 -28.53 0.82 -13.19
N GLU A 8 -29.78 1.25 -13.18
CA GLU A 8 -30.94 0.38 -13.44
C GLU A 8 -30.92 -0.92 -12.61
N GLY A 9 -30.54 -0.79 -11.32
CA GLY A 9 -30.49 -1.91 -10.37
C GLY A 9 -29.31 -2.88 -10.58
N CYS A 10 -28.34 -2.57 -11.45
CA CYS A 10 -27.12 -3.35 -11.62
C CYS A 10 -25.87 -2.52 -11.26
N LEU A 11 -24.91 -3.12 -10.55
CA LEU A 11 -23.65 -2.48 -10.17
C LEU A 11 -22.70 -2.43 -11.37
N HIS A 12 -22.16 -1.25 -11.63
CA HIS A 12 -21.22 -0.99 -12.72
C HIS A 12 -19.87 -0.54 -12.17
N ALA A 13 -18.79 -0.95 -12.84
CA ALA A 13 -17.48 -0.32 -12.74
C ALA A 13 -17.33 0.68 -13.89
N GLU A 14 -17.37 1.98 -13.58
CA GLU A 14 -17.41 3.04 -14.59
C GLU A 14 -18.62 2.89 -15.55
N GLN A 15 -18.36 2.45 -16.79
CA GLN A 15 -19.41 2.20 -17.80
C GLN A 15 -19.75 0.71 -17.95
N VAL A 16 -19.01 -0.18 -17.26
CA VAL A 16 -19.06 -1.62 -17.51
C VAL A 16 -19.94 -2.30 -16.48
N ASP A 17 -20.92 -3.08 -16.94
CA ASP A 17 -21.79 -3.90 -16.10
C ASP A 17 -21.01 -5.06 -15.49
N LEU A 18 -21.01 -5.17 -14.16
CA LEU A 18 -20.26 -6.21 -13.42
C LEU A 18 -20.88 -7.61 -13.61
N GLN A 19 -22.19 -7.71 -13.87
CA GLN A 19 -22.83 -8.98 -14.21
C GLN A 19 -22.30 -9.53 -15.53
N GLN A 20 -22.12 -8.65 -16.54
CA GLN A 20 -21.57 -9.06 -17.83
C GLN A 20 -20.12 -9.53 -17.70
N LEU A 21 -19.30 -8.82 -16.89
CA LEU A 21 -17.91 -9.23 -16.65
C LEU A 21 -17.85 -10.62 -15.97
N ALA A 22 -18.67 -10.85 -14.95
CA ALA A 22 -18.71 -12.16 -14.28
C ALA A 22 -19.17 -13.27 -15.22
N ASN A 23 -20.17 -13.02 -16.09
CA ASN A 23 -20.62 -13.98 -17.08
C ASN A 23 -19.53 -14.32 -18.11
N GLN A 24 -18.69 -13.35 -18.46
CA GLN A 24 -17.63 -13.52 -19.45
C GLN A 24 -16.37 -14.21 -18.89
N HIS A 25 -16.00 -13.89 -17.65
CA HIS A 25 -14.72 -14.28 -17.06
C HIS A 25 -14.84 -15.29 -15.91
N GLY A 26 -16.06 -15.54 -15.43
CA GLY A 26 -16.30 -16.34 -14.22
C GLY A 26 -16.07 -15.57 -12.92
N THR A 27 -16.22 -16.29 -11.79
CA THR A 27 -15.93 -15.84 -10.44
C THR A 27 -15.08 -16.92 -9.73
N PRO A 28 -14.32 -16.56 -8.68
CA PRO A 28 -14.10 -15.22 -8.16
C PRO A 28 -13.29 -14.34 -9.13
N LEU A 29 -13.62 -13.04 -9.18
CA LEU A 29 -13.00 -12.12 -10.14
C LEU A 29 -12.72 -10.76 -9.50
N TYR A 30 -11.46 -10.30 -9.55
CA TYR A 30 -11.11 -8.93 -9.22
C TYR A 30 -11.38 -7.98 -10.39
N VAL A 31 -12.04 -6.86 -10.11
CA VAL A 31 -12.30 -5.78 -11.08
C VAL A 31 -11.75 -4.47 -10.54
N TYR A 32 -10.94 -3.78 -11.35
CA TYR A 32 -10.31 -2.51 -10.99
C TYR A 32 -10.81 -1.37 -11.87
N SER A 33 -11.15 -0.23 -11.25
CA SER A 33 -11.51 0.99 -11.96
C SER A 33 -10.26 1.79 -12.30
N ARG A 34 -10.03 1.98 -13.59
CA ARG A 34 -8.95 2.82 -14.13
C ARG A 34 -9.11 4.27 -13.67
N ALA A 35 -10.29 4.83 -13.82
CA ALA A 35 -10.58 6.22 -13.48
C ALA A 35 -10.37 6.51 -11.98
N THR A 36 -10.65 5.52 -11.11
CA THR A 36 -10.39 5.66 -9.67
C THR A 36 -8.90 5.64 -9.36
N LEU A 37 -8.12 4.72 -9.96
CA LEU A 37 -6.67 4.65 -9.80
C LEU A 37 -5.99 5.96 -10.25
N GLU A 38 -6.33 6.45 -11.45
CA GLU A 38 -5.80 7.70 -12.00
C GLU A 38 -6.12 8.90 -11.10
N ARG A 39 -7.38 9.02 -10.67
CA ARG A 39 -7.82 10.11 -9.79
C ARG A 39 -7.10 10.09 -8.44
N HIS A 40 -6.90 8.91 -7.84
CA HIS A 40 -6.24 8.79 -6.55
C HIS A 40 -4.76 9.13 -6.67
N TRP A 41 -4.07 8.65 -7.71
CA TRP A 41 -2.67 9.00 -7.95
C TRP A 41 -2.50 10.52 -8.15
N HIS A 42 -3.29 11.12 -9.02
CA HIS A 42 -3.26 12.57 -9.25
C HIS A 42 -3.64 13.40 -8.02
N ALA A 43 -4.39 12.85 -7.07
CA ALA A 43 -4.70 13.56 -5.84
C ALA A 43 -3.46 13.78 -4.97
N PHE A 44 -2.54 12.81 -4.94
CA PHE A 44 -1.25 12.94 -4.25
C PHE A 44 -0.30 13.87 -5.02
N ASP A 45 -0.15 13.68 -6.30
CA ASP A 45 0.69 14.47 -7.18
C ASP A 45 0.34 15.98 -7.06
N ARG A 46 -0.95 16.32 -7.20
CA ARG A 46 -1.43 17.70 -7.01
C ARG A 46 -1.24 18.25 -5.61
N ALA A 47 -1.35 17.39 -4.58
CA ALA A 47 -1.20 17.83 -3.19
C ALA A 47 0.25 18.25 -2.84
N LEU A 48 1.24 17.72 -3.57
CA LEU A 48 2.65 18.08 -3.48
C LEU A 48 3.01 19.31 -4.36
N GLY A 49 2.18 19.59 -5.38
CA GLY A 49 2.31 20.77 -6.23
C GLY A 49 3.62 20.83 -6.99
N GLU A 50 4.25 22.00 -7.03
CA GLU A 50 5.51 22.25 -7.75
C GLU A 50 6.76 21.90 -6.95
N HIS A 51 6.61 21.50 -5.68
CA HIS A 51 7.75 21.07 -4.89
C HIS A 51 8.37 19.80 -5.50
N PRO A 52 9.71 19.67 -5.58
CA PRO A 52 10.34 18.46 -6.09
C PRO A 52 9.84 17.21 -5.33
N HIS A 53 9.19 16.29 -6.04
CA HIS A 53 8.59 15.12 -5.41
C HIS A 53 8.50 13.91 -6.33
N LEU A 54 8.30 12.74 -5.72
CA LEU A 54 8.00 11.49 -6.39
C LEU A 54 6.93 10.71 -5.62
N VAL A 55 5.83 10.37 -6.30
CA VAL A 55 4.82 9.45 -5.77
C VAL A 55 5.24 8.03 -6.12
N CYS A 56 5.78 7.29 -5.15
CA CYS A 56 6.20 5.89 -5.27
C CYS A 56 5.05 4.95 -4.90
N TYR A 57 4.33 4.40 -5.88
CA TYR A 57 3.27 3.47 -5.57
C TYR A 57 3.80 2.21 -4.87
N ALA A 58 3.25 1.87 -3.69
CA ALA A 58 3.65 0.68 -2.95
C ALA A 58 3.10 -0.59 -3.62
N VAL A 59 3.97 -1.32 -4.34
CA VAL A 59 3.62 -2.48 -5.19
C VAL A 59 2.96 -3.60 -4.40
N LYS A 60 3.37 -3.79 -3.13
CA LYS A 60 2.76 -4.76 -2.20
C LYS A 60 1.25 -4.60 -2.02
N ALA A 61 0.70 -3.42 -2.29
CA ALA A 61 -0.74 -3.20 -2.22
C ALA A 61 -1.49 -3.91 -3.35
N ASN A 62 -0.97 -3.83 -4.57
CA ASN A 62 -1.49 -4.56 -5.73
C ASN A 62 -0.43 -4.60 -6.83
N SER A 63 0.11 -5.77 -7.11
CA SER A 63 1.16 -5.99 -8.10
C SER A 63 0.66 -6.41 -9.47
N ASN A 64 -0.62 -6.23 -9.78
CA ASN A 64 -1.19 -6.51 -11.10
C ASN A 64 -0.50 -5.68 -12.18
N LEU A 65 -0.03 -6.34 -13.25
CA LEU A 65 0.75 -5.67 -14.32
C LEU A 65 0.00 -4.53 -15.00
N ALA A 66 -1.32 -4.66 -15.18
CA ALA A 66 -2.12 -3.59 -15.79
C ALA A 66 -2.25 -2.36 -14.87
N VAL A 67 -2.34 -2.57 -13.54
CA VAL A 67 -2.32 -1.49 -12.55
C VAL A 67 -0.96 -0.81 -12.55
N LEU A 68 0.13 -1.57 -12.50
CA LEU A 68 1.50 -1.02 -12.55
C LEU A 68 1.75 -0.27 -13.86
N ALA A 69 1.33 -0.82 -15.01
CA ALA A 69 1.50 -0.16 -16.31
C ALA A 69 0.68 1.15 -16.42
N LEU A 70 -0.49 1.20 -15.79
CA LEU A 70 -1.27 2.43 -15.69
C LEU A 70 -0.50 3.50 -14.91
N LEU A 71 -0.03 3.16 -13.71
CA LEU A 71 0.70 4.08 -12.84
C LEU A 71 2.05 4.50 -13.45
N ALA A 72 2.77 3.60 -14.12
CA ALA A 72 3.98 3.93 -14.86
C ALA A 72 3.74 5.01 -15.93
N ARG A 73 2.63 4.91 -16.69
CA ARG A 73 2.25 5.93 -17.68
C ARG A 73 1.91 7.29 -17.06
N LEU A 74 1.45 7.32 -15.81
CA LEU A 74 1.22 8.56 -15.06
C LEU A 74 2.52 9.19 -14.53
N GLY A 75 3.67 8.49 -14.67
CA GLY A 75 4.96 8.96 -14.19
C GLY A 75 5.31 8.52 -12.76
N SER A 76 4.53 7.61 -12.18
CA SER A 76 4.76 7.07 -10.83
C SER A 76 6.16 6.48 -10.67
N GLY A 77 6.77 6.70 -9.51
CA GLY A 77 7.76 5.81 -8.94
C GLY A 77 7.08 4.59 -8.30
N PHE A 78 7.89 3.68 -7.75
CA PHE A 78 7.40 2.45 -7.12
C PHE A 78 8.20 2.14 -5.86
N ASP A 79 7.50 1.82 -4.76
CA ASP A 79 8.08 1.19 -3.58
C ASP A 79 7.91 -0.32 -3.70
N ILE A 80 9.03 -1.05 -3.72
CA ILE A 80 9.09 -2.51 -3.82
C ILE A 80 9.65 -3.13 -2.55
N VAL A 81 9.29 -4.39 -2.30
CA VAL A 81 9.80 -5.17 -1.16
C VAL A 81 10.41 -6.52 -1.58
N SER A 82 10.56 -6.77 -2.88
CA SER A 82 11.18 -7.98 -3.41
C SER A 82 11.69 -7.82 -4.85
N GLY A 83 12.62 -8.68 -5.26
CA GLY A 83 13.06 -8.77 -6.65
C GLY A 83 11.94 -9.17 -7.61
N GLY A 84 10.94 -9.94 -7.15
CA GLY A 84 9.76 -10.29 -7.93
C GLY A 84 8.88 -9.06 -8.24
N GLU A 85 8.74 -8.15 -7.29
CA GLU A 85 8.06 -6.87 -7.52
C GLU A 85 8.83 -5.96 -8.48
N LEU A 86 10.17 -5.90 -8.36
CA LEU A 86 11.03 -5.20 -9.32
C LEU A 86 10.81 -5.72 -10.75
N ALA A 87 10.83 -7.03 -10.93
CA ALA A 87 10.59 -7.64 -12.23
C ALA A 87 9.21 -7.28 -12.81
N ARG A 88 8.17 -7.23 -11.96
CA ARG A 88 6.82 -6.79 -12.37
C ARG A 88 6.79 -5.33 -12.77
N VAL A 89 7.44 -4.44 -12.02
CA VAL A 89 7.53 -3.01 -12.33
C VAL A 89 8.20 -2.80 -13.69
N ILE A 90 9.36 -3.42 -13.92
CA ILE A 90 10.08 -3.35 -15.20
C ILE A 90 9.21 -3.90 -16.34
N ARG A 91 8.57 -5.06 -16.13
CA ARG A 91 7.67 -5.68 -17.14
C ARG A 91 6.48 -4.79 -17.49
N ALA A 92 5.99 -4.02 -16.53
CA ALA A 92 4.90 -3.07 -16.71
C ALA A 92 5.32 -1.75 -17.38
N GLY A 93 6.61 -1.55 -17.66
CA GLY A 93 7.15 -0.32 -18.24
C GLY A 93 7.45 0.78 -17.22
N GLY A 94 7.57 0.41 -15.93
CA GLY A 94 8.05 1.33 -14.89
C GLY A 94 9.54 1.66 -15.07
N ASP A 95 9.92 2.88 -14.71
CA ASP A 95 11.30 3.36 -14.76
C ASP A 95 12.04 2.91 -13.50
N PRO A 96 13.09 2.06 -13.59
CA PRO A 96 13.86 1.62 -12.44
C PRO A 96 14.49 2.78 -11.66
N SER A 97 14.89 3.86 -12.31
CA SER A 97 15.47 5.05 -11.67
C SER A 97 14.51 5.78 -10.72
N LYS A 98 13.23 5.40 -10.73
CA LYS A 98 12.16 5.88 -9.84
C LYS A 98 11.72 4.81 -8.82
N VAL A 99 12.47 3.71 -8.67
CA VAL A 99 12.13 2.64 -7.74
C VAL A 99 12.92 2.80 -6.43
N VAL A 100 12.22 2.72 -5.30
CA VAL A 100 12.81 2.56 -3.97
C VAL A 100 12.59 1.13 -3.48
N PHE A 101 13.59 0.55 -2.82
CA PHE A 101 13.55 -0.84 -2.35
C PHE A 101 13.53 -0.89 -0.83
N SER A 102 12.35 -1.11 -0.26
CA SER A 102 12.07 -1.21 1.17
C SER A 102 12.05 -2.67 1.65
N GLY A 103 11.80 -2.87 2.96
CA GLY A 103 11.61 -4.18 3.56
C GLY A 103 12.85 -4.78 4.19
N VAL A 104 12.60 -5.60 5.24
CA VAL A 104 13.63 -6.12 6.17
C VAL A 104 14.38 -7.36 5.67
N GLY A 105 13.97 -7.94 4.55
CA GLY A 105 14.42 -9.26 4.11
C GLY A 105 15.14 -9.30 2.77
N LYS A 106 15.72 -8.19 2.30
CA LYS A 106 16.43 -8.14 1.03
C LYS A 106 17.59 -9.16 1.00
N SER A 107 17.55 -10.09 0.07
CA SER A 107 18.64 -11.05 -0.18
C SER A 107 19.75 -10.42 -1.03
N SER A 108 20.95 -11.01 -1.01
CA SER A 108 22.06 -10.54 -1.85
C SER A 108 21.71 -10.58 -3.35
N ALA A 109 21.00 -11.61 -3.80
CA ALA A 109 20.57 -11.73 -5.20
C ALA A 109 19.55 -10.63 -5.61
N GLU A 110 18.64 -10.25 -4.73
CA GLU A 110 17.72 -9.14 -4.97
C GLU A 110 18.40 -7.78 -4.95
N MET A 111 19.40 -7.60 -4.06
CA MET A 111 20.26 -6.42 -4.06
C MET A 111 21.05 -6.29 -5.37
N GLU A 112 21.65 -7.38 -5.83
CA GLU A 112 22.35 -7.44 -7.12
C GLU A 112 21.42 -7.08 -8.29
N GLN A 113 20.26 -7.72 -8.37
CA GLN A 113 19.25 -7.43 -9.40
C GLN A 113 18.85 -5.96 -9.41
N ALA A 114 18.63 -5.37 -8.25
CA ALA A 114 18.23 -3.97 -8.10
C ALA A 114 19.36 -2.98 -8.47
N LEU A 115 20.62 -3.30 -8.09
CA LEU A 115 21.79 -2.54 -8.49
C LEU A 115 21.98 -2.54 -9.99
N GLN A 116 21.89 -3.71 -10.62
CA GLN A 116 21.99 -3.86 -12.08
C GLN A 116 20.88 -3.15 -12.83
N ALA A 117 19.67 -3.11 -12.26
CA ALA A 117 18.54 -2.36 -12.79
C ALA A 117 18.69 -0.83 -12.65
N GLY A 118 19.61 -0.36 -11.80
CA GLY A 118 19.83 1.07 -11.56
C GLY A 118 18.69 1.72 -10.79
N ILE A 119 18.20 1.07 -9.73
CA ILE A 119 17.13 1.63 -8.91
C ILE A 119 17.55 2.94 -8.24
N ARG A 120 16.56 3.75 -7.85
CA ARG A 120 16.78 5.03 -7.21
C ARG A 120 17.50 4.92 -5.88
N CYS A 121 17.06 3.99 -5.02
CA CYS A 121 17.52 3.94 -3.64
C CYS A 121 17.14 2.62 -2.95
N PHE A 122 18.00 2.17 -2.03
CA PHE A 122 17.70 1.12 -1.05
C PHE A 122 17.34 1.76 0.28
N ASN A 123 16.14 1.48 0.81
CA ASN A 123 15.74 1.86 2.15
C ASN A 123 16.26 0.80 3.14
N ILE A 124 17.31 1.14 3.87
CA ILE A 124 18.08 0.24 4.75
C ILE A 124 17.40 0.10 6.11
N GLU A 125 17.15 -1.11 6.54
CA GLU A 125 16.42 -1.45 7.76
C GLU A 125 17.33 -1.90 8.93
N SER A 126 18.63 -2.15 8.67
CA SER A 126 19.59 -2.56 9.68
C SER A 126 21.05 -2.35 9.26
N THR A 127 21.96 -2.25 10.24
CA THR A 127 23.40 -2.19 9.98
C THR A 127 23.91 -3.42 9.25
N ALA A 128 23.39 -4.61 9.55
CA ALA A 128 23.79 -5.85 8.88
C ALA A 128 23.41 -5.83 7.39
N GLU A 129 22.25 -5.26 7.06
CA GLU A 129 21.82 -5.05 5.68
C GLU A 129 22.72 -4.05 4.95
N LEU A 130 23.07 -2.93 5.60
CA LEU A 130 23.99 -1.94 5.06
C LEU A 130 25.32 -2.55 4.64
N LEU A 131 25.93 -3.33 5.54
CA LEU A 131 27.21 -4.03 5.28
C LEU A 131 27.11 -5.05 4.15
N ARG A 132 25.98 -5.77 4.08
CA ARG A 132 25.71 -6.71 2.99
C ARG A 132 25.61 -5.98 1.65
N LEU A 133 24.90 -4.86 1.61
CA LEU A 133 24.74 -4.08 0.39
C LEU A 133 26.07 -3.50 -0.09
N ASP A 134 26.92 -3.01 0.83
CA ASP A 134 28.26 -2.52 0.49
C ASP A 134 29.11 -3.64 -0.15
N ALA A 135 29.09 -4.85 0.43
CA ALA A 135 29.80 -6.00 -0.12
C ALA A 135 29.29 -6.43 -1.50
N VAL A 136 27.96 -6.42 -1.71
CA VAL A 136 27.36 -6.74 -3.02
C VAL A 136 27.71 -5.65 -4.04
N ALA A 137 27.62 -4.39 -3.67
CA ALA A 137 27.97 -3.26 -4.53
C ALA A 137 29.45 -3.28 -4.91
N ALA A 138 30.35 -3.61 -3.96
CA ALA A 138 31.78 -3.78 -4.19
C ALA A 138 32.07 -4.89 -5.20
N ALA A 139 31.41 -6.04 -5.08
CA ALA A 139 31.58 -7.16 -6.01
C ALA A 139 31.24 -6.81 -7.47
N HIS A 140 30.37 -5.83 -7.68
CA HIS A 140 29.96 -5.35 -9.00
C HIS A 140 30.60 -4.02 -9.42
N GLY A 141 31.41 -3.39 -8.57
CA GLY A 141 32.02 -2.09 -8.84
C GLY A 141 30.99 -0.94 -9.00
N ILE A 142 29.84 -1.05 -8.33
CA ILE A 142 28.74 -0.09 -8.38
C ILE A 142 28.68 0.66 -7.04
N SER A 143 28.33 1.95 -7.08
CA SER A 143 28.00 2.69 -5.86
C SER A 143 26.49 2.66 -5.61
N ALA A 144 26.06 1.99 -4.54
CA ALA A 144 24.66 1.83 -4.19
C ALA A 144 24.10 3.08 -3.50
N PRO A 145 23.00 3.68 -4.03
CA PRO A 145 22.32 4.76 -3.33
C PRO A 145 21.52 4.21 -2.16
N VAL A 146 21.70 4.79 -0.96
CA VAL A 146 21.05 4.33 0.27
C VAL A 146 20.30 5.44 0.98
N SER A 147 19.15 5.08 1.54
CA SER A 147 18.38 5.84 2.49
C SER A 147 18.21 4.99 3.75
N VAL A 148 18.38 5.55 4.93
CA VAL A 148 18.20 4.78 6.16
C VAL A 148 16.78 4.95 6.62
N ARG A 149 16.06 3.83 6.76
CA ARG A 149 14.73 3.84 7.36
C ARG A 149 14.83 3.98 8.85
N VAL A 150 14.35 5.11 9.35
CA VAL A 150 14.35 5.42 10.77
C VAL A 150 12.98 5.16 11.39
N ASN A 151 12.99 4.66 12.60
CA ASN A 151 11.79 4.53 13.42
C ASN A 151 11.69 5.74 14.34
N PRO A 152 10.76 6.67 14.12
CA PRO A 152 10.65 7.90 14.90
C PRO A 152 10.00 7.72 16.27
N ASP A 153 9.59 6.49 16.64
CA ASP A 153 8.90 6.18 17.89
C ASP A 153 7.61 7.01 18.08
N VAL A 154 6.77 7.02 17.06
CA VAL A 154 5.47 7.66 17.02
C VAL A 154 4.36 6.60 17.04
N ASP A 155 3.40 6.74 17.97
CA ASP A 155 2.21 5.89 18.00
C ASP A 155 1.22 6.29 16.91
N ALA A 156 1.09 5.46 15.91
CA ALA A 156 0.17 5.66 14.78
C ALA A 156 -1.30 5.40 15.14
N ARG A 157 -1.61 4.90 16.35
CA ARG A 157 -2.96 4.56 16.84
C ARG A 157 -3.75 3.68 15.85
N THR A 158 -3.08 2.72 15.24
CA THR A 158 -3.68 1.78 14.28
C THR A 158 -3.72 0.36 14.86
N HIS A 159 -4.28 -0.59 14.09
CA HIS A 159 -4.28 -2.01 14.50
C HIS A 159 -2.84 -2.48 14.78
N PRO A 160 -2.57 -3.23 15.88
CA PRO A 160 -1.21 -3.62 16.28
C PRO A 160 -0.39 -4.30 15.16
N TYR A 161 -1.01 -5.09 14.30
CA TYR A 161 -0.32 -5.80 13.21
C TYR A 161 0.09 -4.90 12.02
N ILE A 162 -0.40 -3.66 11.94
CA ILE A 162 -0.08 -2.71 10.86
C ILE A 162 0.58 -1.42 11.35
N SER A 163 0.87 -1.31 12.65
CA SER A 163 1.72 -0.27 13.23
C SER A 163 3.19 -0.63 13.01
N THR A 164 4.00 0.30 12.51
CA THR A 164 5.42 0.10 12.20
C THR A 164 6.33 1.15 12.85
N GLY A 165 5.78 2.16 13.51
CA GLY A 165 6.48 3.29 14.09
C GLY A 165 6.92 3.15 15.56
N LEU A 166 6.67 2.00 16.20
CA LEU A 166 7.03 1.75 17.60
C LEU A 166 8.35 1.01 17.73
N LYS A 167 9.06 1.20 18.85
CA LYS A 167 10.39 0.60 19.13
C LYS A 167 10.45 -0.92 19.07
N GLU A 168 9.36 -1.61 19.38
CA GLU A 168 9.28 -3.06 19.40
C GLU A 168 9.03 -3.69 18.02
N ASN A 169 8.86 -2.86 16.98
CA ASN A 169 8.64 -3.35 15.63
C ASN A 169 9.95 -3.77 14.96
N LYS A 170 9.85 -4.78 14.08
CA LYS A 170 10.98 -5.29 13.30
C LYS A 170 11.52 -4.30 12.25
N PHE A 171 10.84 -3.17 12.04
CA PHE A 171 11.12 -2.23 10.96
C PHE A 171 11.92 -1.04 11.44
N GLY A 172 12.84 -0.59 10.59
CA GLY A 172 13.61 0.64 10.77
C GLY A 172 14.67 0.58 11.86
N ILE A 173 15.51 1.58 11.86
CA ILE A 173 16.60 1.79 12.82
C ILE A 173 16.17 2.83 13.86
N ASP A 174 16.42 2.57 15.12
CA ASP A 174 16.16 3.54 16.22
C ASP A 174 16.90 4.86 15.92
N THR A 175 16.22 5.98 16.09
CA THR A 175 16.78 7.32 15.82
C THR A 175 18.08 7.61 16.58
N ARG A 176 18.30 6.96 17.73
CA ARG A 176 19.54 7.10 18.49
C ARG A 176 20.74 6.43 17.82
N SER A 177 20.49 5.31 17.12
CA SER A 177 21.52 4.56 16.40
C SER A 177 21.66 5.01 14.94
N ALA A 178 20.66 5.73 14.41
CA ALA A 178 20.63 6.13 13.00
C ALA A 178 21.85 6.96 12.59
N LEU A 179 22.32 7.85 13.47
CA LEU A 179 23.49 8.70 13.18
C LEU A 179 24.77 7.89 12.93
N GLU A 180 25.00 6.85 13.73
CA GLU A 180 26.14 5.91 13.54
C GLU A 180 26.01 5.16 12.21
N VAL A 181 24.80 4.76 11.84
CA VAL A 181 24.55 4.07 10.56
C VAL A 181 24.82 4.99 9.37
N TYR A 182 24.45 6.27 9.45
CA TYR A 182 24.79 7.28 8.44
C TYR A 182 26.29 7.52 8.32
N GLN A 183 27.01 7.57 9.44
CA GLN A 183 28.47 7.68 9.44
C GLN A 183 29.12 6.48 8.72
N ARG A 184 28.68 5.26 9.07
CA ARG A 184 29.15 4.04 8.39
C ARG A 184 28.81 4.04 6.89
N ALA A 185 27.64 4.51 6.52
CA ALA A 185 27.25 4.61 5.11
C ALA A 185 28.11 5.64 4.35
N ALA A 186 28.47 6.75 4.97
CA ALA A 186 29.31 7.78 4.38
C ALA A 186 30.79 7.36 4.27
N GLU A 187 31.27 6.50 5.17
CA GLU A 187 32.63 5.95 5.16
C GLU A 187 32.79 4.73 4.25
N ALA A 188 31.70 4.06 3.88
CA ALA A 188 31.68 2.88 3.03
C ALA A 188 32.12 3.20 1.60
N GLY A 189 32.95 2.32 1.02
CA GLY A 189 33.58 2.56 -0.29
C GLY A 189 32.61 2.46 -1.47
N HIS A 190 31.47 1.75 -1.31
CA HIS A 190 30.55 1.45 -2.40
C HIS A 190 29.10 1.85 -2.06
N LEU A 191 28.91 2.73 -1.08
CA LEU A 191 27.63 3.30 -0.76
C LEU A 191 27.61 4.80 -0.98
N ARG A 192 26.44 5.35 -1.25
CA ARG A 192 26.22 6.79 -1.39
C ARG A 192 24.90 7.15 -0.67
N VAL A 193 25.03 7.96 0.38
CA VAL A 193 23.84 8.45 1.09
C VAL A 193 23.00 9.29 0.11
N ALA A 194 21.74 8.93 -0.04
CA ALA A 194 20.77 9.59 -0.91
C ALA A 194 19.66 10.28 -0.13
N GLY A 195 19.16 9.68 0.95
CA GLY A 195 18.01 10.22 1.67
C GLY A 195 17.82 9.64 3.06
N ILE A 196 16.66 9.88 3.60
CA ILE A 196 16.12 9.30 4.83
C ILE A 196 14.71 8.78 4.56
N ASP A 197 14.36 7.62 5.10
CA ASP A 197 13.02 7.01 5.01
C ASP A 197 12.37 6.90 6.39
N CYS A 198 11.06 7.09 6.42
CA CYS A 198 10.25 6.92 7.61
C CYS A 198 8.86 6.42 7.25
N HIS A 199 8.44 5.29 7.83
CA HIS A 199 7.09 4.76 7.65
C HIS A 199 6.51 4.33 9.01
N ILE A 200 5.44 5.00 9.47
CA ILE A 200 4.91 4.85 10.83
C ILE A 200 3.76 3.86 10.97
N GLY A 201 3.14 3.45 9.87
CA GLY A 201 2.03 2.49 9.91
C GLY A 201 1.13 2.53 8.69
N SER A 202 0.01 1.85 8.80
CA SER A 202 -0.99 1.74 7.72
C SER A 202 -2.40 1.98 8.25
N GLN A 203 -3.30 2.49 7.41
CA GLN A 203 -4.68 2.85 7.74
C GLN A 203 -4.76 3.96 8.82
N LEU A 204 -3.88 4.97 8.72
CA LEU A 204 -3.95 6.14 9.59
C LEU A 204 -5.07 7.07 9.12
N THR A 205 -5.91 7.49 10.06
CA THR A 205 -7.04 8.40 9.81
C THR A 205 -6.83 9.79 10.43
N GLU A 206 -5.73 9.97 11.15
CA GLU A 206 -5.35 11.24 11.79
C GLU A 206 -4.07 11.80 11.15
N ILE A 207 -3.94 13.13 11.11
CA ILE A 207 -2.79 13.83 10.53
C ILE A 207 -1.64 13.99 11.54
N ALA A 208 -1.96 14.16 12.82
CA ALA A 208 -0.97 14.48 13.84
C ALA A 208 0.22 13.51 13.90
N PRO A 209 0.05 12.17 13.84
CA PRO A 209 1.19 11.24 13.86
C PRO A 209 2.17 11.45 12.69
N PHE A 210 1.68 11.81 11.52
CA PHE A 210 2.54 12.09 10.35
C PHE A 210 3.39 13.35 10.56
N VAL A 211 2.77 14.37 11.15
CA VAL A 211 3.44 15.65 11.45
C VAL A 211 4.50 15.44 12.53
N ASP A 212 4.18 14.73 13.60
CA ASP A 212 5.12 14.41 14.66
C ASP A 212 6.32 13.60 14.16
N ALA A 213 6.06 12.63 13.26
CA ALA A 213 7.11 11.86 12.63
C ALA A 213 8.03 12.73 11.76
N LEU A 214 7.45 13.62 10.95
CA LEU A 214 8.22 14.55 10.13
C LEU A 214 9.09 15.47 11.01
N ASP A 215 8.57 16.05 12.08
CA ASP A 215 9.32 16.95 12.95
C ASP A 215 10.55 16.23 13.55
N ARG A 216 10.41 14.96 13.99
CA ARG A 216 11.53 14.12 14.47
C ARG A 216 12.52 13.76 13.38
N VAL A 217 12.04 13.47 12.17
CA VAL A 217 12.89 13.21 11.00
C VAL A 217 13.71 14.44 10.64
N LEU A 218 13.10 15.64 10.62
CA LEU A 218 13.81 16.90 10.32
C LEU A 218 14.88 17.22 11.38
N GLU A 219 14.62 16.97 12.65
CA GLU A 219 15.63 17.12 13.72
C GLU A 219 16.83 16.18 13.47
N LEU A 220 16.55 14.91 13.12
CA LEU A 220 17.61 13.96 12.81
C LEU A 220 18.40 14.35 11.55
N VAL A 221 17.72 14.82 10.50
CA VAL A 221 18.38 15.36 9.29
C VAL A 221 19.34 16.47 9.63
N GLY A 222 18.93 17.43 10.47
CA GLY A 222 19.82 18.53 10.92
C GLY A 222 21.08 18.00 11.62
N ARG A 223 20.97 16.95 12.42
CA ARG A 223 22.10 16.30 13.09
C ARG A 223 23.02 15.55 12.12
N ILE A 224 22.46 14.90 11.11
CA ILE A 224 23.20 14.20 10.04
C ILE A 224 23.98 15.24 9.21
N GLU A 225 23.34 16.31 8.80
CA GLU A 225 23.97 17.37 7.97
C GLU A 225 25.02 18.16 8.75
N ALA A 226 24.88 18.31 10.05
CA ALA A 226 25.92 18.90 10.91
C ALA A 226 27.22 18.08 10.94
N GLN A 227 27.18 16.80 10.50
CA GLN A 227 28.36 15.95 10.32
C GLN A 227 28.91 15.97 8.89
N GLY A 228 28.41 16.83 8.02
CA GLY A 228 28.83 16.92 6.62
C GLY A 228 28.21 15.88 5.69
N ILE A 229 27.22 15.11 6.15
CA ILE A 229 26.52 14.10 5.34
C ILE A 229 25.29 14.75 4.71
N VAL A 230 25.23 14.82 3.37
CA VAL A 230 24.13 15.45 2.65
C VAL A 230 22.94 14.50 2.48
N VAL A 231 21.75 14.95 2.88
CA VAL A 231 20.47 14.27 2.66
C VAL A 231 19.73 14.94 1.51
N HIS A 232 19.54 14.24 0.40
CA HIS A 232 18.94 14.79 -0.82
C HIS A 232 17.42 14.67 -0.86
N HIS A 233 16.86 13.56 -0.33
CA HIS A 233 15.40 13.37 -0.29
C HIS A 233 14.91 12.92 1.08
N LEU A 234 13.64 13.22 1.34
CA LEU A 234 12.89 12.75 2.49
C LEU A 234 11.81 11.81 1.99
N ASP A 235 11.90 10.53 2.31
CA ASP A 235 10.83 9.58 2.08
C ASP A 235 9.94 9.51 3.32
N LEU A 236 8.69 9.94 3.17
CA LEU A 236 7.72 10.00 4.26
C LEU A 236 6.86 8.72 4.35
N GLY A 237 7.18 7.74 3.49
CA GLY A 237 6.45 6.50 3.41
C GLY A 237 5.02 6.65 2.95
N GLY A 238 4.21 5.66 3.29
CA GLY A 238 2.77 5.66 3.04
C GLY A 238 1.98 5.80 4.33
N GLY A 239 0.87 5.06 4.39
CA GLY A 239 0.10 4.91 5.63
C GLY A 239 -1.25 5.58 5.63
N LEU A 240 -1.51 6.58 4.76
CA LEU A 240 -2.81 7.23 4.69
C LEU A 240 -3.93 6.20 4.48
N GLY A 241 -4.95 6.26 5.35
CA GLY A 241 -6.07 5.36 5.38
C GLY A 241 -7.10 5.63 4.30
N VAL A 242 -8.02 4.68 4.15
CA VAL A 242 -9.20 4.80 3.30
C VAL A 242 -10.45 4.49 4.11
N ARG A 243 -11.60 4.88 3.59
CA ARG A 243 -12.88 4.51 4.16
C ARG A 243 -13.25 3.10 3.73
N TYR A 244 -13.44 2.23 4.72
CA TYR A 244 -14.03 0.90 4.55
C TYR A 244 -15.49 0.87 5.02
N ARG A 245 -15.79 1.54 6.13
CA ARG A 245 -17.12 1.59 6.74
C ARG A 245 -17.47 3.02 7.18
N ASP A 246 -17.00 3.41 8.35
CA ASP A 246 -17.35 4.67 9.02
C ASP A 246 -16.13 5.58 9.24
N GLU A 247 -14.97 5.17 8.73
CA GLU A 247 -13.75 5.95 8.86
C GLU A 247 -13.83 7.23 8.02
N HIS A 248 -13.21 8.30 8.53
CA HIS A 248 -13.12 9.60 7.87
C HIS A 248 -11.64 10.02 7.69
N PRO A 249 -10.87 9.28 6.86
CA PRO A 249 -9.48 9.64 6.63
C PRO A 249 -9.39 11.01 5.94
N PRO A 250 -8.33 11.80 6.22
CA PRO A 250 -8.10 13.05 5.52
C PRO A 250 -7.85 12.79 4.02
N SER A 251 -8.22 13.76 3.19
CA SER A 251 -7.84 13.73 1.78
C SER A 251 -6.32 13.88 1.61
N PRO A 252 -5.72 13.46 0.47
CA PRO A 252 -4.30 13.71 0.19
C PRO A 252 -3.91 15.19 0.35
N GLU A 253 -4.75 16.13 -0.06
CA GLU A 253 -4.51 17.56 0.14
C GLU A 253 -4.48 17.95 1.62
N GLN A 254 -5.47 17.48 2.40
CA GLN A 254 -5.51 17.76 3.85
C GLN A 254 -4.30 17.17 4.57
N TYR A 255 -3.88 15.97 4.16
CA TYR A 255 -2.70 15.28 4.69
C TYR A 255 -1.41 16.03 4.35
N MET A 256 -1.21 16.42 3.08
CA MET A 256 0.03 17.05 2.64
C MET A 256 0.16 18.52 3.08
N ARG A 257 -0.94 19.24 3.29
CA ARG A 257 -0.91 20.68 3.64
C ARG A 257 0.00 21.00 4.84
N PRO A 258 -0.11 20.38 6.03
CA PRO A 258 0.77 20.66 7.16
C PRO A 258 2.20 20.17 6.94
N ILE A 259 2.42 19.15 6.16
CA ILE A 259 3.73 18.62 5.77
C ILE A 259 4.44 19.66 4.90
N MET A 260 3.78 20.13 3.84
CA MET A 260 4.32 21.13 2.93
C MET A 260 4.61 22.47 3.62
N ALA A 261 3.78 22.86 4.58
CA ALA A 261 4.05 24.06 5.39
C ALA A 261 5.36 23.97 6.18
N ARG A 262 5.73 22.78 6.68
CA ARG A 262 7.02 22.56 7.37
C ARG A 262 8.21 22.53 6.42
N LEU A 263 7.98 22.14 5.19
CA LEU A 263 9.01 22.00 4.15
C LEU A 263 9.10 23.21 3.22
N ALA A 264 8.39 24.30 3.52
CA ALA A 264 8.31 25.48 2.66
C ALA A 264 9.68 26.11 2.31
N ASN A 265 10.67 25.97 3.20
CA ASN A 265 12.04 26.46 2.98
C ASN A 265 13.04 25.34 2.66
N SER A 266 12.57 24.12 2.42
CA SER A 266 13.39 22.99 2.04
C SER A 266 13.35 22.81 0.53
N ASN A 267 14.52 22.54 -0.07
CA ASN A 267 14.63 22.13 -1.48
C ASN A 267 14.87 20.62 -1.64
N LYS A 268 14.76 19.86 -0.55
CA LYS A 268 14.86 18.39 -0.58
C LYS A 268 13.68 17.80 -1.32
N GLU A 269 13.93 16.85 -2.17
CA GLU A 269 12.87 16.12 -2.84
C GLU A 269 12.06 15.31 -1.83
N ILE A 270 10.74 15.27 -2.00
CA ILE A 270 9.81 14.51 -1.14
C ILE A 270 9.40 13.25 -1.86
N LEU A 271 9.62 12.09 -1.24
CA LEU A 271 9.05 10.83 -1.66
C LEU A 271 7.89 10.48 -0.75
N ILE A 272 6.85 9.86 -1.31
CA ILE A 272 5.73 9.26 -0.57
C ILE A 272 5.40 7.90 -1.18
N GLU A 273 4.95 6.96 -0.35
CA GLU A 273 4.71 5.56 -0.74
C GLU A 273 3.23 5.12 -0.59
N PRO A 274 2.27 5.80 -1.21
CA PRO A 274 0.86 5.43 -1.09
C PRO A 274 0.59 4.10 -1.81
N GLY A 275 0.03 3.13 -1.08
CA GLY A 275 -0.45 1.88 -1.63
C GLY A 275 -1.97 1.78 -1.48
N ARG A 276 -2.43 1.56 -0.24
CA ARG A 276 -3.84 1.46 0.12
C ARG A 276 -4.67 2.64 -0.41
N ALA A 277 -4.22 3.85 -0.19
CA ALA A 277 -4.94 5.06 -0.56
C ALA A 277 -5.14 5.22 -2.08
N ILE A 278 -4.30 4.58 -2.90
CA ILE A 278 -4.47 4.54 -4.36
C ILE A 278 -5.37 3.37 -4.76
N ALA A 279 -5.09 2.15 -4.27
CA ALA A 279 -5.63 0.93 -4.85
C ALA A 279 -6.91 0.41 -4.17
N ALA A 280 -7.08 0.56 -2.85
CA ALA A 280 -8.11 -0.16 -2.10
C ALA A 280 -9.54 0.10 -2.63
N ASN A 281 -9.97 1.37 -2.68
CA ASN A 281 -11.31 1.71 -3.16
C ASN A 281 -11.45 1.65 -4.69
N ALA A 282 -10.34 1.39 -5.40
CA ALA A 282 -10.33 1.23 -6.86
C ALA A 282 -10.67 -0.18 -7.32
N GLY A 283 -10.85 -1.14 -6.40
CA GLY A 283 -11.14 -2.53 -6.76
C GLY A 283 -12.26 -3.16 -5.96
N VAL A 284 -12.95 -4.10 -6.60
CA VAL A 284 -13.94 -4.99 -6.00
C VAL A 284 -13.60 -6.44 -6.30
N LEU A 285 -13.98 -7.35 -5.40
CA LEU A 285 -13.96 -8.78 -5.65
C LEU A 285 -15.38 -9.25 -5.92
N LEU A 286 -15.64 -9.80 -7.10
CA LEU A 286 -16.90 -10.44 -7.47
C LEU A 286 -16.86 -11.91 -7.04
N THR A 287 -17.96 -12.36 -6.46
CA THR A 287 -18.13 -13.75 -6.03
C THR A 287 -19.57 -14.18 -6.23
N GLN A 288 -19.81 -15.47 -6.47
CA GLN A 288 -21.13 -16.02 -6.71
C GLN A 288 -21.61 -16.83 -5.49
N VAL A 289 -22.86 -16.62 -5.11
CA VAL A 289 -23.55 -17.43 -4.08
C VAL A 289 -23.80 -18.83 -4.65
N GLN A 290 -23.14 -19.83 -4.07
CA GLN A 290 -23.32 -21.23 -4.45
C GLN A 290 -24.51 -21.84 -3.73
N TYR A 291 -24.58 -21.63 -2.41
CA TYR A 291 -25.62 -22.17 -1.54
C TYR A 291 -26.02 -21.19 -0.45
N LEU A 292 -27.29 -21.23 -0.07
CA LEU A 292 -27.79 -20.63 1.16
C LEU A 292 -28.06 -21.74 2.18
N LYS A 293 -27.45 -21.63 3.35
CA LYS A 293 -27.69 -22.53 4.48
C LYS A 293 -28.37 -21.77 5.60
N GLU A 294 -29.64 -22.00 5.78
CA GLU A 294 -30.46 -21.37 6.81
C GLU A 294 -30.61 -22.31 8.02
N SER A 295 -30.50 -21.77 9.22
CA SER A 295 -30.73 -22.51 10.47
C SER A 295 -31.45 -21.61 11.49
N ALA A 296 -31.92 -22.22 12.59
CA ALA A 296 -32.56 -21.48 13.67
C ALA A 296 -31.63 -20.49 14.39
N HIS A 297 -30.32 -20.65 14.24
CA HIS A 297 -29.32 -19.84 14.95
C HIS A 297 -28.59 -18.85 14.04
N LYS A 298 -28.29 -19.22 12.79
CA LYS A 298 -27.48 -18.43 11.88
C LYS A 298 -27.69 -18.85 10.43
N ASN A 299 -27.68 -17.86 9.52
CA ASN A 299 -27.70 -18.14 8.09
C ASN A 299 -26.33 -17.92 7.48
N PHE A 300 -25.98 -18.77 6.53
CA PHE A 300 -24.74 -18.67 5.77
C PHE A 300 -25.05 -18.54 4.28
N ALA A 301 -24.36 -17.62 3.62
CA ALA A 301 -24.25 -17.60 2.16
C ALA A 301 -22.85 -18.13 1.80
N ILE A 302 -22.81 -19.33 1.23
CA ILE A 302 -21.58 -19.98 0.80
C ILE A 302 -21.30 -19.47 -0.61
N VAL A 303 -20.14 -18.82 -0.77
CA VAL A 303 -19.70 -18.23 -2.04
C VAL A 303 -18.47 -18.96 -2.57
N ASP A 304 -18.09 -18.70 -3.83
CA ASP A 304 -16.92 -19.32 -4.46
C ASP A 304 -15.59 -18.61 -4.18
N ALA A 305 -15.59 -17.35 -3.71
CA ALA A 305 -14.40 -16.71 -3.17
C ALA A 305 -14.12 -17.14 -1.73
N ALA A 306 -12.85 -17.11 -1.33
CA ALA A 306 -12.40 -17.58 -0.02
C ALA A 306 -11.37 -16.64 0.61
N MET A 307 -10.92 -16.97 1.83
CA MET A 307 -9.90 -16.20 2.55
C MET A 307 -8.55 -16.13 1.81
N ASN A 308 -8.24 -17.09 0.93
CA ASN A 308 -7.04 -17.04 0.08
C ASN A 308 -7.16 -16.03 -1.07
N ASP A 309 -8.38 -15.64 -1.45
CA ASP A 309 -8.61 -14.58 -2.43
C ASP A 309 -8.63 -13.21 -1.77
N LEU A 310 -9.12 -13.12 -0.52
CA LEU A 310 -9.19 -11.89 0.27
C LEU A 310 -8.96 -12.21 1.75
N ILE A 311 -7.71 -12.13 2.19
CA ILE A 311 -7.30 -12.56 3.53
C ILE A 311 -7.72 -11.60 4.66
N ARG A 312 -7.92 -10.32 4.37
CA ARG A 312 -8.09 -9.27 5.37
C ARG A 312 -9.25 -9.49 6.35
N PRO A 313 -10.44 -9.93 5.94
CA PRO A 313 -11.51 -10.25 6.89
C PRO A 313 -11.13 -11.33 7.89
N ALA A 314 -10.52 -12.43 7.43
CA ALA A 314 -10.11 -13.55 8.27
C ALA A 314 -8.94 -13.18 9.22
N LEU A 315 -7.92 -12.47 8.71
CA LEU A 315 -6.68 -12.17 9.45
C LEU A 315 -6.83 -11.01 10.44
N TYR A 316 -7.56 -9.96 10.06
CA TYR A 316 -7.67 -8.71 10.84
C TYR A 316 -9.06 -8.44 11.39
N GLY A 317 -10.06 -9.29 11.11
CA GLY A 317 -11.45 -8.94 11.34
C GLY A 317 -11.89 -7.71 10.53
N ALA A 318 -11.20 -7.42 9.41
CA ALA A 318 -11.41 -6.21 8.65
C ALA A 318 -12.80 -6.17 8.02
N TRP A 319 -13.47 -5.03 8.18
CA TRP A 319 -14.71 -4.79 7.49
C TRP A 319 -14.45 -4.45 6.02
N GLN A 320 -15.24 -5.08 5.14
CA GLN A 320 -15.42 -4.66 3.77
C GLN A 320 -16.90 -4.73 3.43
N ASP A 321 -17.42 -3.71 2.75
CA ASP A 321 -18.80 -3.69 2.36
C ASP A 321 -19.07 -4.77 1.31
N ILE A 322 -20.19 -5.50 1.46
CA ILE A 322 -20.60 -6.57 0.55
C ILE A 322 -21.98 -6.22 0.05
N VAL A 323 -22.10 -6.00 -1.25
CA VAL A 323 -23.34 -5.58 -1.89
C VAL A 323 -23.71 -6.53 -3.02
N PRO A 324 -25.01 -6.73 -3.32
CA PRO A 324 -25.42 -7.50 -4.48
C PRO A 324 -25.01 -6.78 -5.76
N VAL A 325 -24.58 -7.52 -6.80
CA VAL A 325 -24.34 -6.94 -8.12
C VAL A 325 -25.66 -6.51 -8.77
N ARG A 326 -26.73 -7.27 -8.53
CA ARG A 326 -28.09 -6.92 -8.94
C ARG A 326 -28.99 -6.79 -7.72
N GLU A 327 -29.65 -5.64 -7.57
CA GLU A 327 -30.60 -5.42 -6.49
C GLU A 327 -31.83 -6.31 -6.61
N ARG A 328 -32.34 -6.79 -5.46
CA ARG A 328 -33.61 -7.54 -5.32
C ARG A 328 -34.57 -6.82 -4.40
N ALA A 329 -35.85 -7.02 -4.63
CA ALA A 329 -36.92 -6.41 -3.84
C ALA A 329 -37.43 -7.31 -2.69
N ASP A 330 -36.93 -8.54 -2.55
CA ASP A 330 -37.38 -9.49 -1.53
C ASP A 330 -36.93 -9.06 -0.12
N ALA A 331 -37.42 -9.77 0.92
CA ALA A 331 -37.07 -9.46 2.31
C ALA A 331 -35.59 -9.75 2.61
N MET A 332 -34.93 -8.81 3.28
CA MET A 332 -33.55 -8.97 3.74
C MET A 332 -33.47 -10.01 4.87
N LYS A 333 -32.42 -10.82 4.85
CA LYS A 333 -32.02 -11.69 5.96
C LYS A 333 -30.58 -11.37 6.35
N VAL A 334 -30.19 -11.78 7.56
CA VAL A 334 -28.80 -11.65 8.03
C VAL A 334 -28.04 -12.92 7.65
N TYR A 335 -26.89 -12.74 6.98
CA TYR A 335 -25.99 -13.83 6.56
C TYR A 335 -24.55 -13.58 7.00
N ASP A 336 -23.84 -14.67 7.35
CA ASP A 336 -22.39 -14.69 7.21
C ASP A 336 -22.04 -15.14 5.79
N ILE A 337 -21.18 -14.36 5.13
CA ILE A 337 -20.66 -14.66 3.80
C ILE A 337 -19.37 -15.45 3.99
N VAL A 338 -19.39 -16.71 3.60
CA VAL A 338 -18.32 -17.68 3.88
C VAL A 338 -17.84 -18.34 2.59
N GLY A 339 -16.55 -18.65 2.53
CA GLY A 339 -15.95 -19.34 1.38
C GLY A 339 -16.02 -20.87 1.49
N PRO A 340 -15.44 -21.59 0.49
CA PRO A 340 -15.43 -23.05 0.41
C PRO A 340 -14.27 -23.72 1.15
N VAL A 341 -13.33 -22.98 1.74
CA VAL A 341 -12.19 -23.56 2.46
C VAL A 341 -12.66 -24.26 3.74
N CYS A 342 -12.15 -25.46 3.99
CA CYS A 342 -12.50 -26.25 5.19
C CYS A 342 -11.86 -25.69 6.47
N GLU A 343 -12.06 -24.39 6.73
CA GLU A 343 -11.56 -23.67 7.90
C GLU A 343 -12.66 -22.75 8.44
N THR A 344 -12.89 -22.78 9.74
CA THR A 344 -13.90 -21.91 10.38
C THR A 344 -13.61 -20.43 10.22
N GLY A 345 -12.33 -20.07 10.02
CA GLY A 345 -11.88 -18.71 9.73
C GLY A 345 -12.15 -18.22 8.31
N ASP A 346 -12.66 -19.08 7.41
CA ASP A 346 -12.94 -18.70 6.02
C ASP A 346 -14.24 -17.92 5.90
N PHE A 347 -14.18 -16.63 6.11
CA PHE A 347 -15.29 -15.72 5.90
C PHE A 347 -14.83 -14.41 5.23
N LEU A 348 -15.72 -13.85 4.41
CA LEU A 348 -15.54 -12.54 3.78
C LEU A 348 -16.28 -11.43 4.54
N GLY A 349 -17.34 -11.79 5.28
CA GLY A 349 -18.08 -10.85 6.12
C GLY A 349 -19.11 -11.52 6.99
N LYS A 350 -19.28 -11.01 8.21
CA LYS A 350 -20.25 -11.51 9.19
C LYS A 350 -21.41 -10.53 9.34
N ASP A 351 -22.59 -11.08 9.67
CA ASP A 351 -23.82 -10.33 10.00
C ASP A 351 -24.22 -9.32 8.91
N ARG A 352 -24.22 -9.76 7.64
CA ARG A 352 -24.59 -8.94 6.47
C ARG A 352 -26.09 -9.02 6.22
N GLN A 353 -26.76 -7.86 6.18
CA GLN A 353 -28.16 -7.75 5.82
C GLN A 353 -28.28 -7.71 4.29
N LEU A 354 -28.73 -8.79 3.68
CA LEU A 354 -28.78 -8.98 2.23
C LEU A 354 -30.06 -9.74 1.83
N THR A 355 -30.49 -9.50 0.60
CA THR A 355 -31.50 -10.31 -0.09
C THR A 355 -30.78 -11.17 -1.12
N LEU A 356 -30.77 -12.50 -0.91
CA LEU A 356 -29.96 -13.43 -1.72
C LEU A 356 -30.75 -14.64 -2.19
N ALA A 357 -30.38 -15.13 -3.38
CA ALA A 357 -30.72 -16.43 -3.89
C ALA A 357 -29.46 -17.15 -4.39
N PRO A 358 -29.43 -18.50 -4.46
CA PRO A 358 -28.35 -19.21 -5.13
C PRO A 358 -28.16 -18.72 -6.58
N GLY A 359 -26.91 -18.53 -6.97
CA GLY A 359 -26.52 -17.97 -8.27
C GLY A 359 -26.38 -16.46 -8.29
N ASP A 360 -26.79 -15.73 -7.24
CA ASP A 360 -26.58 -14.27 -7.18
C ASP A 360 -25.09 -13.91 -7.11
N LEU A 361 -24.75 -12.78 -7.71
CA LEU A 361 -23.42 -12.22 -7.62
C LEU A 361 -23.34 -11.17 -6.52
N LEU A 362 -22.28 -11.24 -5.73
CA LEU A 362 -21.91 -10.25 -4.74
C LEU A 362 -20.62 -9.53 -5.15
N ALA A 363 -20.52 -8.27 -4.78
CA ALA A 363 -19.31 -7.48 -4.88
C ALA A 363 -18.81 -7.11 -3.48
N VAL A 364 -17.61 -7.59 -3.13
CA VAL A 364 -16.88 -7.16 -1.93
C VAL A 364 -16.14 -5.89 -2.31
N ARG A 365 -16.54 -4.76 -1.73
CA ARG A 365 -16.00 -3.44 -2.04
C ARG A 365 -14.66 -3.18 -1.36
N SER A 366 -13.93 -2.18 -1.86
CA SER A 366 -12.63 -1.77 -1.31
C SER A 366 -11.61 -2.92 -1.23
N ALA A 367 -11.69 -3.86 -2.17
CA ALA A 367 -10.84 -5.04 -2.29
C ALA A 367 -9.62 -4.83 -3.21
N GLY A 368 -9.39 -3.60 -3.69
CA GLY A 368 -8.31 -3.32 -4.65
C GLY A 368 -6.90 -3.38 -4.09
N ALA A 369 -6.73 -3.52 -2.77
CA ALA A 369 -5.43 -3.63 -2.12
C ALA A 369 -5.40 -4.76 -1.09
N TYR A 370 -4.29 -5.49 -1.06
CA TYR A 370 -4.01 -6.57 -0.11
C TYR A 370 -5.02 -7.73 -0.20
N GLY A 371 -5.43 -8.07 -1.41
CA GLY A 371 -6.21 -9.22 -1.76
C GLY A 371 -5.37 -10.31 -2.41
#